data_45367b4817b5fef64996134b7f4d0da3
#
_entry.id   45367b4817b5fef64996134b7f4d0da3
#
_cell.length_a   1.000
_cell.length_b   1.000
_cell.length_c   1.000
_cell.angle_alpha   90.00
_cell.angle_beta   90.00
_cell.angle_gamma   90.00
#
_symmetry.space_group_name_H-M   'P 1'
#
loop_
_entity.id
_entity.type
_entity.pdbx_description
1 polymer ?
#
loop_
_entity_poly.entity_id
_entity_poly.type
_entity_poly.pdbx_seq_one_letter_code
_entity_poly.pdbx_strand_id
1 'polypeptide(L)'
;GSATSCMRDNLINNHGGLYGRLTHRLFLQPFSLGESEAFLKTKGMMLSRYELAELYMILGGIPYYLNLLDERLSLAQNIDRLLFNPNGQLYNEFTILYRSLFKDSEAYVKVVECLNERGYGMMRSEIADATGMKSGKSLTTILNNLESCGFIRKYVNYGSSTRKSLYQLVDF
;
A
#
# COMPACT_ATOMS: atom_id res chain seq x y z
N GLY A 1 13.84 4.97 -1.45
CA GLY A 1 13.66 4.00 -0.37
C GLY A 1 12.19 3.76 -0.06
N SER A 2 11.82 2.52 0.21
CA SER A 2 10.43 2.10 0.44
C SER A 2 9.90 2.45 1.84
N ALA A 3 10.74 2.77 2.81
CA ALA A 3 10.35 3.10 4.18
C ALA A 3 9.92 4.58 4.31
N THR A 4 8.74 4.92 3.83
CA THR A 4 8.24 6.30 3.77
C THR A 4 8.19 6.97 5.15
N SER A 5 7.75 6.26 6.20
CA SER A 5 7.75 6.79 7.57
C SER A 5 9.16 7.04 8.08
N CYS A 6 10.08 6.10 7.88
CA CYS A 6 11.48 6.23 8.26
C CYS A 6 12.18 7.37 7.50
N MET A 7 11.94 7.50 6.20
CA MET A 7 12.47 8.62 5.40
C MET A 7 11.90 9.96 5.84
N ARG A 8 10.60 10.03 6.11
CA ARG A 8 9.97 11.26 6.58
C ARG A 8 10.49 11.68 7.94
N ASP A 9 10.55 10.75 8.89
CA ASP A 9 10.87 11.07 10.28
C ASP A 9 12.38 11.26 10.51
N ASN A 10 13.22 10.45 9.85
CA ASN A 10 14.66 10.49 10.03
C ASN A 10 15.42 11.39 9.04
N LEU A 11 14.88 11.63 7.85
CA LEU A 11 15.57 12.43 6.82
C LEU A 11 14.89 13.76 6.56
N ILE A 12 13.56 13.78 6.47
CA ILE A 12 12.80 14.98 6.07
C ILE A 12 12.49 15.87 7.26
N ASN A 13 11.96 15.29 8.35
CA ASN A 13 11.50 16.01 9.53
C ASN A 13 12.57 16.07 10.64
N ASN A 14 13.73 15.45 10.46
CA ASN A 14 14.79 15.44 11.46
C ASN A 14 15.55 16.78 11.44
N HIS A 15 15.57 17.45 12.57
CA HIS A 15 16.34 18.67 12.80
C HIS A 15 17.84 18.40 13.04
N GLY A 16 18.33 17.18 12.77
CA GLY A 16 19.72 16.79 12.91
C GLY A 16 20.61 17.19 11.72
N GLY A 17 21.75 16.52 11.55
CA GLY A 17 22.80 16.86 10.58
C GLY A 17 22.39 16.87 9.08
N LEU A 18 21.21 16.39 8.73
CA LEU A 18 20.65 16.42 7.37
C LEU A 18 19.64 17.56 7.14
N TYR A 19 19.32 18.33 8.18
CA TYR A 19 18.40 19.46 8.06
C TYR A 19 18.95 20.50 7.07
N GLY A 20 18.11 20.89 6.12
CA GLY A 20 18.46 21.88 5.09
C GLY A 20 19.40 21.40 3.97
N ARG A 21 19.83 20.12 3.98
CA ARG A 21 20.69 19.52 2.94
C ARG A 21 19.93 18.84 1.82
N LEU A 22 18.63 18.63 1.97
CA LEU A 22 17.76 18.11 0.93
C LEU A 22 17.45 19.22 -0.09
N THR A 23 18.02 19.12 -1.28
CA THR A 23 17.82 20.09 -2.37
C THR A 23 16.58 19.78 -3.20
N HIS A 24 16.25 18.48 -3.38
CA HIS A 24 15.11 18.03 -4.21
C HIS A 24 14.45 16.82 -3.60
N ARG A 25 13.12 16.73 -3.78
CA ARG A 25 12.31 15.56 -3.43
C ARG A 25 11.61 15.08 -4.69
N LEU A 26 11.79 13.84 -5.03
CA LEU A 26 11.08 13.18 -6.12
C LEU A 26 10.17 12.11 -5.52
N PHE A 27 8.86 12.28 -5.71
CA PHE A 27 7.87 11.27 -5.37
C PHE A 27 7.63 10.39 -6.59
N LEU A 28 8.16 9.16 -6.55
CA LEU A 28 7.86 8.16 -7.57
C LEU A 28 6.48 7.58 -7.26
N GLN A 29 5.56 7.77 -8.20
CA GLN A 29 4.26 7.11 -8.18
C GLN A 29 4.35 5.74 -8.84
N PRO A 30 3.48 4.79 -8.48
CA PRO A 30 3.28 3.59 -9.27
C PRO A 30 2.95 3.97 -10.71
N PHE A 31 3.26 3.09 -11.66
CA PHE A 31 2.85 3.28 -13.04
C PHE A 31 1.33 3.41 -13.15
N SER A 32 0.87 4.32 -13.98
CA SER A 32 -0.52 4.34 -14.44
C SER A 32 -0.81 3.09 -15.28
N LEU A 33 -2.08 2.84 -15.55
CA LEU A 33 -2.49 1.71 -16.41
C LEU A 33 -1.81 1.77 -17.78
N GLY A 34 -1.71 2.96 -18.40
CA GLY A 34 -1.04 3.15 -19.68
C GLY A 34 0.47 2.92 -19.63
N GLU A 35 1.14 3.36 -18.55
CA GLU A 35 2.57 3.11 -18.35
C GLU A 35 2.84 1.63 -18.07
N SER A 36 1.95 0.96 -17.34
CA SER A 36 2.02 -0.49 -17.10
C SER A 36 1.90 -1.25 -18.41
N GLU A 37 0.96 -0.87 -19.31
CA GLU A 37 0.82 -1.44 -20.63
C GLU A 37 2.11 -1.26 -21.46
N ALA A 38 2.64 -0.04 -21.49
CA ALA A 38 3.87 0.26 -22.20
C ALA A 38 5.05 -0.57 -21.70
N PHE A 39 5.19 -0.68 -20.36
CA PHE A 39 6.22 -1.49 -19.74
C PHE A 39 6.10 -2.98 -20.10
N LEU A 40 4.90 -3.55 -20.01
CA LEU A 40 4.65 -4.96 -20.34
C LEU A 40 4.92 -5.25 -21.83
N LYS A 41 4.59 -4.33 -22.73
CA LYS A 41 4.93 -4.44 -24.16
C LYS A 41 6.45 -4.52 -24.38
N THR A 42 7.27 -3.80 -23.61
CA THR A 42 8.74 -3.92 -23.72
C THR A 42 9.26 -5.30 -23.31
N LYS A 43 8.48 -6.03 -22.51
CA LYS A 43 8.75 -7.41 -22.09
C LYS A 43 8.16 -8.47 -23.05
N GLY A 44 7.53 -8.06 -24.14
CA GLY A 44 6.88 -8.98 -25.07
C GLY A 44 5.47 -9.42 -24.65
N MET A 45 4.94 -8.92 -23.54
CA MET A 45 3.59 -9.25 -23.07
C MET A 45 2.54 -8.38 -23.75
N MET A 46 1.65 -9.02 -24.50
CA MET A 46 0.51 -8.38 -25.17
C MET A 46 -0.79 -8.81 -24.50
N LEU A 47 -1.24 -8.04 -23.52
CA LEU A 47 -2.48 -8.30 -22.79
C LEU A 47 -3.64 -7.56 -23.49
N SER A 48 -4.83 -8.16 -23.45
CA SER A 48 -6.05 -7.45 -23.76
C SER A 48 -6.31 -6.34 -22.73
N ARG A 49 -7.16 -5.39 -23.04
CA ARG A 49 -7.53 -4.32 -22.09
C ARG A 49 -8.15 -4.85 -20.80
N TYR A 50 -8.91 -5.93 -20.90
CA TYR A 50 -9.51 -6.58 -19.75
C TYR A 50 -8.44 -7.22 -18.85
N GLU A 51 -7.56 -8.05 -19.42
CA GLU A 51 -6.45 -8.67 -18.69
C GLU A 51 -5.51 -7.64 -18.07
N LEU A 52 -5.24 -6.54 -18.77
CA LEU A 52 -4.42 -5.45 -18.24
C LEU A 52 -5.08 -4.79 -17.03
N ALA A 53 -6.39 -4.55 -17.08
CA ALA A 53 -7.13 -3.99 -15.95
C ALA A 53 -7.16 -4.96 -14.77
N GLU A 54 -7.41 -6.25 -15.02
CA GLU A 54 -7.38 -7.31 -14.01
C GLU A 54 -6.00 -7.41 -13.35
N LEU A 55 -4.94 -7.46 -14.13
CA LEU A 55 -3.56 -7.45 -13.63
C LEU A 55 -3.28 -6.21 -12.77
N TYR A 56 -3.72 -5.04 -13.23
CA TYR A 56 -3.51 -3.77 -12.53
C TYR A 56 -4.25 -3.72 -11.19
N MET A 57 -5.44 -4.30 -11.11
CA MET A 57 -6.19 -4.44 -9.86
C MET A 57 -5.50 -5.39 -8.86
N ILE A 58 -4.74 -6.37 -9.34
CA ILE A 58 -4.05 -7.37 -8.50
C ILE A 58 -2.67 -6.88 -8.05
N LEU A 59 -1.84 -6.39 -8.98
CA LEU A 59 -0.44 -6.04 -8.73
C LEU A 59 -0.18 -4.54 -8.62
N GLY A 60 -1.17 -3.71 -8.97
CA GLY A 60 -0.98 -2.27 -9.12
C GLY A 60 0.01 -1.93 -10.23
N GLY A 61 0.44 -0.70 -10.28
CA GLY A 61 1.47 -0.23 -11.21
C GLY A 61 2.88 -0.32 -10.63
N ILE A 62 3.18 -1.31 -9.78
CA ILE A 62 4.50 -1.45 -9.15
C ILE A 62 5.46 -2.13 -10.12
N PRO A 63 6.51 -1.42 -10.63
CA PRO A 63 7.41 -1.96 -11.64
C PRO A 63 8.08 -3.28 -11.24
N TYR A 64 8.40 -3.44 -9.96
CA TYR A 64 8.98 -4.67 -9.43
C TYR A 64 8.05 -5.86 -9.64
N TYR A 65 6.76 -5.75 -9.27
CA TYR A 65 5.79 -6.84 -9.44
C TYR A 65 5.53 -7.14 -10.91
N LEU A 66 5.38 -6.11 -11.73
CA LEU A 66 5.21 -6.27 -13.18
C LEU A 66 6.42 -6.95 -13.83
N ASN A 67 7.63 -6.73 -13.29
CA ASN A 67 8.84 -7.36 -13.79
C ASN A 67 8.92 -8.87 -13.51
N LEU A 68 8.19 -9.38 -12.52
CA LEU A 68 8.16 -10.81 -12.17
C LEU A 68 7.32 -11.66 -13.13
N LEU A 69 6.51 -11.03 -13.98
CA LEU A 69 5.66 -11.73 -14.93
C LEU A 69 6.50 -12.43 -16.01
N ASP A 70 6.11 -13.64 -16.36
CA ASP A 70 6.69 -14.44 -17.45
C ASP A 70 5.77 -14.31 -18.68
N GLU A 71 6.32 -13.82 -19.77
CA GLU A 71 5.62 -13.60 -21.04
C GLU A 71 5.07 -14.88 -21.69
N ARG A 72 5.64 -16.04 -21.33
CA ARG A 72 5.25 -17.36 -21.86
C ARG A 72 4.04 -17.95 -21.15
N LEU A 73 3.61 -17.36 -20.06
CA LEU A 73 2.49 -17.81 -19.23
C LEU A 73 1.28 -16.89 -19.43
N SER A 74 0.08 -17.48 -19.32
CA SER A 74 -1.15 -16.68 -19.24
C SER A 74 -1.17 -15.82 -17.98
N LEU A 75 -2.06 -14.81 -17.93
CA LEU A 75 -2.24 -13.98 -16.73
C LEU A 75 -2.56 -14.83 -15.51
N ALA A 76 -3.52 -15.75 -15.61
CA ALA A 76 -3.91 -16.64 -14.50
C ALA A 76 -2.74 -17.50 -14.01
N GLN A 77 -1.94 -18.06 -14.92
CA GLN A 77 -0.76 -18.85 -14.55
C GLN A 77 0.31 -17.99 -13.85
N ASN A 78 0.53 -16.75 -14.29
CA ASN A 78 1.43 -15.83 -13.63
C ASN A 78 0.95 -15.52 -12.20
N ILE A 79 -0.33 -15.20 -12.03
CA ILE A 79 -0.92 -14.89 -10.73
C ILE A 79 -0.83 -16.08 -9.78
N ASP A 80 -1.20 -17.29 -10.24
CA ASP A 80 -1.07 -18.51 -9.45
C ASP A 80 0.38 -18.74 -8.99
N ARG A 81 1.32 -18.68 -9.92
CA ARG A 81 2.75 -18.86 -9.66
C ARG A 81 3.31 -17.86 -8.66
N LEU A 82 2.92 -16.59 -8.75
CA LEU A 82 3.51 -15.52 -7.94
C LEU A 82 2.87 -15.41 -6.56
N LEU A 83 1.53 -15.52 -6.48
CA LEU A 83 0.77 -15.19 -5.27
C LEU A 83 0.22 -16.39 -4.52
N PHE A 84 -0.14 -17.47 -5.22
CA PHE A 84 -0.81 -18.62 -4.60
C PHE A 84 0.11 -19.83 -4.40
N ASN A 85 1.20 -19.91 -5.13
CA ASN A 85 2.19 -20.96 -4.90
C ASN A 85 2.98 -20.66 -3.61
N PRO A 86 3.13 -21.62 -2.65
CA PRO A 86 3.91 -21.42 -1.43
C PRO A 86 5.38 -21.00 -1.66
N ASN A 87 5.95 -21.34 -2.82
CA ASN A 87 7.28 -20.91 -3.25
C ASN A 87 7.25 -19.67 -4.15
N GLY A 88 6.09 -19.06 -4.35
CA GLY A 88 5.91 -17.85 -5.16
C GLY A 88 6.59 -16.64 -4.54
N GLN A 89 7.17 -15.82 -5.40
CA GLN A 89 7.94 -14.64 -4.95
C GLN A 89 7.09 -13.63 -4.18
N LEU A 90 5.79 -13.59 -4.40
CA LEU A 90 4.86 -12.67 -3.75
C LEU A 90 3.94 -13.36 -2.72
N TYR A 91 4.11 -14.67 -2.48
CA TYR A 91 3.27 -15.43 -1.54
C TYR A 91 3.22 -14.81 -0.13
N ASN A 92 4.35 -14.32 0.35
CA ASN A 92 4.47 -13.67 1.66
C ASN A 92 4.68 -12.15 1.57
N GLU A 93 4.46 -11.55 0.39
CA GLU A 93 4.80 -10.15 0.12
C GLU A 93 4.08 -9.19 1.08
N PHE A 94 2.81 -9.42 1.37
CA PHE A 94 2.06 -8.63 2.34
C PHE A 94 2.78 -8.54 3.70
N THR A 95 3.18 -9.67 4.25
CA THR A 95 3.86 -9.73 5.55
C THR A 95 5.25 -9.09 5.48
N ILE A 96 6.00 -9.36 4.42
CA ILE A 96 7.35 -8.82 4.21
C ILE A 96 7.30 -7.30 4.04
N LEU A 97 6.37 -6.81 3.23
CA LEU A 97 6.18 -5.39 2.98
C LEU A 97 5.88 -4.64 4.29
N TYR A 98 4.91 -5.10 5.07
CA TYR A 98 4.56 -4.45 6.34
C TYR A 98 5.70 -4.47 7.35
N ARG A 99 6.44 -5.57 7.44
CA ARG A 99 7.66 -5.65 8.30
C ARG A 99 8.75 -4.68 7.85
N SER A 100 8.89 -4.47 6.56
CA SER A 100 9.88 -3.52 6.03
C SER A 100 9.52 -2.05 6.25
N LEU A 101 8.22 -1.75 6.27
CA LEU A 101 7.72 -0.38 6.40
C LEU A 101 7.53 0.07 7.85
N PHE A 102 7.17 -0.84 8.74
CA PHE A 102 6.75 -0.50 10.10
C PHE A 102 7.48 -1.34 11.15
N LYS A 103 8.01 -0.67 12.18
CA LYS A 103 8.74 -1.31 13.29
C LYS A 103 7.86 -2.27 14.09
N ASP A 104 6.57 -1.94 14.27
CA ASP A 104 5.55 -2.76 14.94
C ASP A 104 4.49 -3.17 13.92
N SER A 105 4.89 -4.00 12.95
CA SER A 105 4.07 -4.36 11.79
C SER A 105 2.76 -5.08 12.16
N GLU A 106 2.73 -5.85 13.24
CA GLU A 106 1.54 -6.58 13.67
C GLU A 106 0.36 -5.67 13.99
N ALA A 107 0.63 -4.52 14.61
CA ALA A 107 -0.41 -3.54 14.93
C ALA A 107 -1.00 -2.91 13.65
N TYR A 108 -0.15 -2.67 12.64
CA TYR A 108 -0.58 -2.15 11.35
C TYR A 108 -1.39 -3.18 10.57
N VAL A 109 -0.93 -4.43 10.55
CA VAL A 109 -1.64 -5.55 9.90
C VAL A 109 -3.04 -5.71 10.48
N LYS A 110 -3.18 -5.75 11.82
CA LYS A 110 -4.51 -5.83 12.49
C LYS A 110 -5.48 -4.73 12.05
N VAL A 111 -4.99 -3.51 11.88
CA VAL A 111 -5.84 -2.38 11.41
C VAL A 111 -6.27 -2.59 9.97
N VAL A 112 -5.36 -3.03 9.09
CA VAL A 112 -5.65 -3.27 7.68
C VAL A 112 -6.62 -4.44 7.50
N GLU A 113 -6.40 -5.55 8.19
CA GLU A 113 -7.30 -6.71 8.18
C GLU A 113 -8.70 -6.33 8.66
N CYS A 114 -8.79 -5.58 9.76
CA CYS A 114 -10.05 -5.08 10.29
C CYS A 114 -10.81 -4.21 9.26
N LEU A 115 -10.12 -3.33 8.55
CA LEU A 115 -10.71 -2.50 7.49
C LEU A 115 -11.15 -3.33 6.29
N ASN A 116 -10.38 -4.37 5.93
CA ASN A 116 -10.68 -5.28 4.84
C ASN A 116 -11.94 -6.11 5.10
N GLU A 117 -12.08 -6.68 6.29
CA GLU A 117 -13.24 -7.48 6.69
C GLU A 117 -14.56 -6.72 6.60
N ARG A 118 -14.55 -5.43 6.89
CA ARG A 118 -15.75 -4.59 6.84
C ARG A 118 -16.11 -4.15 5.42
N GLY A 119 -15.15 -4.01 4.51
CA GLY A 119 -15.36 -3.59 3.12
C GLY A 119 -15.90 -2.16 2.93
N TYR A 120 -16.13 -1.43 4.02
CA TYR A 120 -16.55 -0.02 4.03
C TYR A 120 -15.78 0.77 5.08
N GLY A 121 -15.83 2.11 5.01
CA GLY A 121 -15.09 2.95 5.90
C GLY A 121 -15.51 2.80 7.37
N MET A 122 -14.55 2.78 8.26
CA MET A 122 -14.74 2.69 9.72
C MET A 122 -14.30 3.96 10.42
N MET A 123 -15.03 4.32 11.49
CA MET A 123 -14.59 5.37 12.40
C MET A 123 -13.44 4.87 13.28
N ARG A 124 -12.63 5.80 13.77
CA ARG A 124 -11.51 5.47 14.64
C ARG A 124 -11.91 4.68 15.91
N SER A 125 -13.08 4.97 16.49
CA SER A 125 -13.61 4.23 17.64
C SER A 125 -13.91 2.78 17.27
N GLU A 126 -14.52 2.55 16.12
CA GLU A 126 -14.86 1.21 15.63
C GLU A 126 -13.59 0.38 15.35
N ILE A 127 -12.54 1.01 14.77
CA ILE A 127 -11.25 0.36 14.59
C ILE A 127 -10.61 -0.01 15.93
N ALA A 128 -10.66 0.91 16.92
CA ALA A 128 -10.14 0.66 18.25
C ALA A 128 -10.84 -0.54 18.92
N ASP A 129 -12.16 -0.58 18.85
CA ASP A 129 -12.98 -1.63 19.46
C ASP A 129 -12.74 -2.98 18.74
N ALA A 130 -12.71 -3.00 17.42
CA ALA A 130 -12.52 -4.23 16.64
C ALA A 130 -11.10 -4.81 16.77
N THR A 131 -10.07 -3.95 16.86
CA THR A 131 -8.67 -4.39 17.01
C THR A 131 -8.25 -4.63 18.46
N GLY A 132 -9.07 -4.24 19.44
CA GLY A 132 -8.73 -4.26 20.86
C GLY A 132 -7.68 -3.22 21.27
N MET A 133 -7.39 -2.25 20.42
CA MET A 133 -6.41 -1.20 20.68
C MET A 133 -7.03 -0.05 21.47
N LYS A 134 -6.25 0.52 22.40
CA LYS A 134 -6.67 1.76 23.06
C LYS A 134 -6.79 2.90 22.04
N SER A 135 -7.92 3.62 22.06
CA SER A 135 -8.14 4.81 21.22
C SER A 135 -7.25 5.99 21.67
N GLY A 136 -5.93 5.83 21.55
CA GLY A 136 -4.90 6.75 22.04
C GLY A 136 -3.94 7.21 20.94
N LYS A 137 -2.81 7.78 21.36
CA LYS A 137 -1.76 8.29 20.46
C LYS A 137 -1.21 7.20 19.52
N SER A 138 -1.09 5.96 20.00
CA SER A 138 -0.60 4.83 19.22
C SER A 138 -1.46 4.58 17.98
N LEU A 139 -2.77 4.40 18.13
CA LEU A 139 -3.68 4.20 17.01
C LEU A 139 -3.68 5.39 16.03
N THR A 140 -3.58 6.64 16.56
CA THR A 140 -3.46 7.82 15.70
C THR A 140 -2.20 7.76 14.83
N THR A 141 -1.07 7.35 15.41
CA THR A 141 0.20 7.20 14.67
C THR A 141 0.08 6.14 13.59
N ILE A 142 -0.53 4.98 13.90
CA ILE A 142 -0.75 3.89 12.92
C ILE A 142 -1.60 4.40 11.75
N LEU A 143 -2.75 5.02 12.02
CA LEU A 143 -3.64 5.53 10.99
C LEU A 143 -2.96 6.61 10.11
N ASN A 144 -2.24 7.54 10.73
CA ASN A 144 -1.51 8.58 9.97
C ASN A 144 -0.39 7.98 9.10
N ASN A 145 0.30 6.96 9.58
CA ASN A 145 1.34 6.29 8.82
C ASN A 145 0.76 5.50 7.64
N LEU A 146 -0.32 4.74 7.86
CA LEU A 146 -1.02 4.01 6.80
C LEU A 146 -1.57 4.97 5.73
N GLU A 147 -2.15 6.11 6.14
CA GLU A 147 -2.61 7.16 5.23
C GLU A 147 -1.44 7.76 4.43
N SER A 148 -0.33 8.07 5.10
CA SER A 148 0.87 8.63 4.46
C SER A 148 1.53 7.67 3.46
N CYS A 149 1.42 6.35 3.69
CA CYS A 149 1.91 5.32 2.79
C CYS A 149 0.90 4.96 1.69
N GLY A 150 -0.30 5.55 1.69
CA GLY A 150 -1.32 5.31 0.68
C GLY A 150 -2.14 4.04 0.86
N PHE A 151 -1.99 3.31 1.98
CA PHE A 151 -2.78 2.09 2.25
C PHE A 151 -4.22 2.36 2.63
N ILE A 152 -4.48 3.51 3.25
CA ILE A 152 -5.82 3.92 3.64
C ILE A 152 -6.09 5.36 3.21
N ARG A 153 -7.37 5.68 3.03
CA ARG A 153 -7.87 7.05 2.86
C ARG A 153 -8.72 7.45 4.04
N LYS A 154 -8.61 8.73 4.40
CA LYS A 154 -9.43 9.35 5.41
C LYS A 154 -10.48 10.24 4.75
N TYR A 155 -11.74 9.98 5.06
CA TYR A 155 -12.87 10.77 4.60
C TYR A 155 -13.44 11.57 5.77
N VAL A 156 -13.73 12.83 5.53
CA VAL A 156 -14.44 13.69 6.47
C VAL A 156 -15.75 14.08 5.84
N ASN A 157 -16.87 13.77 6.49
CA ASN A 157 -18.18 14.18 6.00
C ASN A 157 -18.27 15.70 5.95
N TYR A 158 -18.84 16.22 4.87
CA TYR A 158 -19.05 17.65 4.69
C TYR A 158 -19.82 18.23 5.90
N GLY A 159 -19.30 19.31 6.49
CA GLY A 159 -19.89 19.93 7.67
C GLY A 159 -19.69 19.20 9.00
N SER A 160 -18.96 18.09 9.03
CA SER A 160 -18.68 17.33 10.24
C SER A 160 -17.32 17.65 10.84
N SER A 161 -17.18 17.48 12.17
CA SER A 161 -15.86 17.57 12.82
C SER A 161 -14.93 16.43 12.38
N THR A 162 -13.63 16.66 12.42
CA THR A 162 -12.59 15.65 12.11
C THR A 162 -12.67 14.40 13.01
N ARG A 163 -13.39 14.46 14.14
CA ARG A 163 -13.64 13.31 15.02
C ARG A 163 -14.54 12.24 14.40
N LYS A 164 -15.33 12.58 13.36
CA LYS A 164 -16.20 11.67 12.61
C LYS A 164 -15.59 11.24 11.28
N SER A 165 -14.27 11.24 11.19
CA SER A 165 -13.60 10.76 10.00
C SER A 165 -13.76 9.25 9.85
N LEU A 166 -13.98 8.81 8.61
CA LEU A 166 -13.98 7.42 8.21
C LEU A 166 -12.63 7.07 7.59
N TYR A 167 -12.13 5.90 7.89
CA TYR A 167 -10.91 5.33 7.31
C TYR A 167 -11.30 4.11 6.47
N GLN A 168 -10.80 4.06 5.26
CA GLN A 168 -11.08 2.98 4.30
C GLN A 168 -9.78 2.56 3.62
N LEU A 169 -9.66 1.27 3.27
CA LEU A 169 -8.57 0.81 2.41
C LEU A 169 -8.62 1.52 1.06
N VAL A 170 -7.46 1.79 0.50
CA VAL A 170 -7.34 2.23 -0.89
C VAL A 170 -7.33 0.96 -1.73
N ASP A 171 -8.39 0.78 -2.52
CA ASP A 171 -8.39 -0.24 -3.57
C ASP A 171 -7.44 0.21 -4.67
N PHE A 172 -6.47 -0.63 -5.00
CA PHE A 172 -5.55 -0.44 -6.11
C PHE A 172 -6.05 -1.20 -7.32
#